data_438f72d1ba4e33e17ac9b85ce4c193d5
#
_entry.id   438f72d1ba4e33e17ac9b85ce4c193d5
#
_cell.length_a   1.000
_cell.length_b   1.000
_cell.length_c   1.000
_cell.angle_alpha   90.00
_cell.angle_beta   90.00
_cell.angle_gamma   90.00
#
_symmetry.space_group_name_H-M   'P 1'
#
loop_
_entity.id
_entity.type
_entity.pdbx_description
1 polymer ?
#
loop_
_entity_poly.entity_id
_entity_poly.type
_entity_poly.pdbx_seq_one_letter_code
_entity_poly.pdbx_strand_id
1 'polypeptide(L)'
;MYSKGNTILWAIIACLLWSTAYASIKIGLQYDTPFRFAGIRFIISGLLILPFTIRPAAYIKMIMEQWKVVAWVTLLQIVVNYSLFYQGLNLVPGALGAVVYGAQPLIIAVVAAVLHKDDKLTRKKIITIIFGISGVILISVGRQAFKLGTALELVGIMMILTGNIATAVSNVIISIRSKDINPFVLSSSSLFFGGIILYLISIPVEAGPKGPLPVKYWLDLLWLSFMAATAFSIWFKLLQRPGVKVSELNLWKFITPVTGAGLSWLIVPDEHPEWLTISGMIIITVSLILYYRDTKVVTLVENI
;
A
#
# COMPACT_ATOMS: atom_id res chain seq x y z
N MET A 1 24.78 9.89 5.64
CA MET A 1 24.69 8.76 4.70
C MET A 1 23.65 7.76 5.24
N TYR A 2 22.57 7.47 4.53
CA TYR A 2 21.57 6.51 5.02
C TYR A 2 22.05 5.09 4.73
N SER A 3 22.22 4.25 5.76
CA SER A 3 22.61 2.86 5.55
C SER A 3 21.48 2.07 4.87
N LYS A 4 21.82 1.12 4.00
CA LYS A 4 20.87 0.24 3.31
C LYS A 4 20.02 -0.54 4.32
N GLY A 5 20.60 -0.95 5.45
CA GLY A 5 19.87 -1.62 6.54
C GLY A 5 18.77 -0.77 7.15
N ASN A 6 18.98 0.54 7.27
CA ASN A 6 17.97 1.47 7.77
C ASN A 6 16.79 1.61 6.78
N THR A 7 17.04 1.56 5.46
CA THR A 7 15.97 1.58 4.44
C THR A 7 15.09 0.33 4.54
N ILE A 8 15.71 -0.84 4.70
CA ILE A 8 15.00 -2.12 4.82
C ILE A 8 14.15 -2.14 6.09
N LEU A 9 14.72 -1.75 7.23
CA LEU A 9 13.99 -1.72 8.50
C LEU A 9 12.72 -0.86 8.41
N TRP A 10 12.83 0.36 7.87
CA TRP A 10 11.67 1.24 7.72
C TRP A 10 10.66 0.73 6.70
N ALA A 11 11.10 0.06 5.63
CA ALA A 11 10.19 -0.58 4.69
C ALA A 11 9.38 -1.71 5.35
N ILE A 12 10.05 -2.55 6.16
CA ILE A 12 9.39 -3.61 6.94
C ILE A 12 8.37 -3.00 7.91
N ILE A 13 8.74 -1.96 8.68
CA ILE A 13 7.83 -1.28 9.61
C ILE A 13 6.58 -0.76 8.87
N ALA A 14 6.74 -0.10 7.73
CA ALA A 14 5.61 0.37 6.94
C ALA A 14 4.70 -0.78 6.46
N CYS A 15 5.28 -1.90 6.02
CA CYS A 15 4.53 -3.08 5.59
C CYS A 15 3.79 -3.75 6.76
N LEU A 16 4.41 -3.84 7.94
CA LEU A 16 3.78 -4.35 9.16
C LEU A 16 2.59 -3.47 9.58
N LEU A 17 2.73 -2.15 9.51
CA LEU A 17 1.62 -1.24 9.76
C LEU A 17 0.47 -1.49 8.78
N TRP A 18 0.75 -1.57 7.48
CA TRP A 18 -0.29 -1.85 6.48
C TRP A 18 -0.95 -3.21 6.66
N SER A 19 -0.25 -4.22 7.18
CA SER A 19 -0.85 -5.55 7.42
C SER A 19 -1.98 -5.52 8.46
N THR A 20 -1.94 -4.58 9.40
CA THR A 20 -3.02 -4.40 10.40
C THR A 20 -4.29 -3.79 9.80
N ALA A 21 -4.19 -3.14 8.62
CA ALA A 21 -5.31 -2.44 8.01
C ALA A 21 -6.46 -3.36 7.62
N TYR A 22 -6.18 -4.59 7.18
CA TYR A 22 -7.22 -5.48 6.66
C TYR A 22 -8.28 -5.84 7.70
N ALA A 23 -7.85 -6.22 8.90
CA ALA A 23 -8.76 -6.53 10.01
C ALA A 23 -9.52 -5.28 10.47
N SER A 24 -8.81 -4.17 10.64
CA SER A 24 -9.39 -2.89 11.05
C SER A 24 -10.41 -2.35 10.05
N ILE A 25 -10.12 -2.38 8.74
CA ILE A 25 -11.10 -1.94 7.72
C ILE A 25 -12.38 -2.77 7.79
N LYS A 26 -12.29 -4.09 8.00
CA LYS A 26 -13.50 -4.94 8.17
C LYS A 26 -14.34 -4.52 9.37
N ILE A 27 -13.70 -4.11 10.47
CA ILE A 27 -14.41 -3.61 11.66
C ILE A 27 -15.13 -2.29 11.33
N GLY A 28 -14.42 -1.32 10.75
CA GLY A 28 -15.00 -0.02 10.40
C GLY A 28 -16.18 -0.11 9.43
N LEU A 29 -16.08 -0.97 8.41
CA LEU A 29 -17.12 -1.17 7.40
C LEU A 29 -18.40 -1.88 7.93
N GLN A 30 -18.39 -2.41 9.14
CA GLN A 30 -19.64 -2.85 9.79
C GLN A 30 -20.56 -1.66 10.12
N TYR A 31 -19.99 -0.47 10.33
CA TYR A 31 -20.68 0.71 10.84
C TYR A 31 -20.81 1.82 9.80
N ASP A 32 -19.92 1.89 8.82
CA ASP A 32 -19.84 2.98 7.86
C ASP A 32 -19.68 2.47 6.42
N THR A 33 -19.75 3.38 5.46
CA THR A 33 -19.60 3.09 4.03
C THR A 33 -18.15 3.29 3.57
N PRO A 34 -17.69 2.57 2.50
CA PRO A 34 -16.30 2.52 2.12
C PRO A 34 -15.64 3.87 1.85
N PHE A 35 -16.23 4.72 0.99
CA PHE A 35 -15.63 6.00 0.63
C PHE A 35 -15.67 7.00 1.77
N ARG A 36 -16.79 7.03 2.51
CA ARG A 36 -16.92 7.89 3.68
C ARG A 36 -15.90 7.53 4.76
N PHE A 37 -15.79 6.26 5.12
CA PHE A 37 -14.82 5.76 6.10
C PHE A 37 -13.38 6.04 5.66
N ALA A 38 -13.03 5.75 4.40
CA ALA A 38 -11.71 6.04 3.85
C ALA A 38 -11.42 7.55 3.82
N GLY A 39 -12.42 8.37 3.44
CA GLY A 39 -12.31 9.82 3.39
C GLY A 39 -11.98 10.42 4.76
N ILE A 40 -12.79 10.11 5.77
CA ILE A 40 -12.58 10.59 7.14
C ILE A 40 -11.22 10.15 7.68
N ARG A 41 -10.86 8.87 7.49
CA ARG A 41 -9.58 8.30 7.87
C ARG A 41 -8.40 9.08 7.28
N PHE A 42 -8.42 9.35 5.97
CA PHE A 42 -7.31 10.03 5.31
C PHE A 42 -7.25 11.52 5.63
N ILE A 43 -8.38 12.20 5.86
CA ILE A 43 -8.41 13.57 6.39
C ILE A 43 -7.68 13.61 7.74
N ILE A 44 -8.06 12.74 8.68
CA ILE A 44 -7.42 12.66 10.00
C ILE A 44 -5.93 12.31 9.85
N SER A 45 -5.59 11.36 8.98
CA SER A 45 -4.18 10.99 8.72
C SER A 45 -3.35 12.17 8.26
N GLY A 46 -3.86 12.95 7.31
CA GLY A 46 -3.19 14.16 6.82
C GLY A 46 -2.97 15.18 7.93
N LEU A 47 -3.97 15.40 8.78
CA LEU A 47 -3.87 16.30 9.93
C LEU A 47 -2.87 15.82 10.99
N LEU A 48 -2.82 14.52 11.27
CA LEU A 48 -1.87 13.92 12.21
C LEU A 48 -0.41 14.12 11.81
N ILE A 49 -0.12 14.29 10.52
CA ILE A 49 1.24 14.52 10.04
C ILE A 49 1.66 15.99 10.18
N LEU A 50 0.72 16.95 10.21
CA LEU A 50 1.02 18.39 10.22
C LEU A 50 2.05 18.81 11.27
N PRO A 51 2.01 18.34 12.54
CA PRO A 51 2.99 18.73 13.56
C PRO A 51 4.44 18.31 13.21
N PHE A 52 4.61 17.34 12.32
CA PHE A 52 5.91 16.82 11.89
C PHE A 52 6.41 17.44 10.58
N THR A 53 5.64 18.38 10.02
CA THR A 53 5.99 19.09 8.79
C THR A 53 6.84 20.34 9.09
N ILE A 54 6.91 21.23 8.14
CA ILE A 54 7.57 22.53 8.24
C ILE A 54 6.60 23.60 8.72
N ARG A 55 7.09 24.83 8.96
CA ARG A 55 6.25 25.97 9.38
C ARG A 55 5.07 26.18 8.41
N PRO A 56 3.86 26.57 8.90
CA PRO A 56 2.64 26.65 8.07
C PRO A 56 2.79 27.46 6.79
N ALA A 57 3.45 28.63 6.85
CA ALA A 57 3.68 29.45 5.64
C ALA A 57 4.56 28.73 4.60
N ALA A 58 5.60 28.01 5.05
CA ALA A 58 6.48 27.24 4.18
C ALA A 58 5.75 26.00 3.63
N TYR A 59 4.86 25.38 4.42
CA TYR A 59 4.02 24.26 4.01
C TYR A 59 3.11 24.66 2.84
N ILE A 60 2.37 25.78 2.98
CA ILE A 60 1.48 26.28 1.92
C ILE A 60 2.28 26.64 0.68
N LYS A 61 3.39 27.38 0.85
CA LYS A 61 4.28 27.76 -0.26
C LYS A 61 4.76 26.52 -1.03
N MET A 62 5.24 25.50 -0.34
CA MET A 62 5.74 24.24 -0.94
C MET A 62 4.65 23.51 -1.73
N ILE A 63 3.42 23.46 -1.21
CA ILE A 63 2.29 22.88 -1.93
C ILE A 63 1.98 23.66 -3.20
N MET A 64 1.99 25.00 -3.13
CA MET A 64 1.72 25.85 -4.29
C MET A 64 2.81 25.74 -5.36
N GLU A 65 4.08 25.67 -4.97
CA GLU A 65 5.20 25.50 -5.89
C GLU A 65 5.21 24.11 -6.54
N GLN A 66 4.83 23.08 -5.77
CA GLN A 66 4.85 21.66 -6.20
C GLN A 66 3.45 21.08 -6.45
N TRP A 67 2.45 21.93 -6.72
CA TRP A 67 1.04 21.55 -6.82
C TRP A 67 0.78 20.40 -7.80
N LYS A 68 1.52 20.33 -8.91
CA LYS A 68 1.39 19.25 -9.90
C LYS A 68 1.76 17.88 -9.30
N VAL A 69 2.85 17.82 -8.54
CA VAL A 69 3.29 16.58 -7.89
C VAL A 69 2.28 16.18 -6.81
N VAL A 70 1.85 17.14 -5.98
CA VAL A 70 0.83 16.91 -4.94
C VAL A 70 -0.47 16.40 -5.58
N ALA A 71 -0.94 17.07 -6.64
CA ALA A 71 -2.18 16.68 -7.33
C ALA A 71 -2.12 15.27 -7.93
N TRP A 72 -1.04 14.95 -8.65
CA TRP A 72 -0.88 13.62 -9.24
C TRP A 72 -0.76 12.51 -8.18
N VAL A 73 0.01 12.74 -7.11
CA VAL A 73 0.13 11.77 -6.02
C VAL A 73 -1.20 11.62 -5.28
N THR A 74 -1.89 12.70 -4.98
CA THR A 74 -3.24 12.67 -4.38
C THR A 74 -4.21 11.86 -5.24
N LEU A 75 -4.28 12.19 -6.53
CA LEU A 75 -5.19 11.56 -7.47
C LEU A 75 -4.90 10.07 -7.62
N LEU A 76 -3.65 9.71 -7.93
CA LEU A 76 -3.29 8.33 -8.26
C LEU A 76 -3.17 7.44 -7.04
N GLN A 77 -2.50 7.92 -5.97
CA GLN A 77 -2.20 7.11 -4.79
C GLN A 77 -3.40 6.96 -3.85
N ILE A 78 -4.21 8.01 -3.74
CA ILE A 78 -5.32 8.02 -2.77
C ILE A 78 -6.67 7.88 -3.48
N VAL A 79 -7.02 8.82 -4.36
CA VAL A 79 -8.38 8.84 -4.91
C VAL A 79 -8.61 7.65 -5.84
N VAL A 80 -7.85 7.53 -6.92
CA VAL A 80 -8.07 6.48 -7.94
C VAL A 80 -7.81 5.10 -7.35
N ASN A 81 -6.68 4.91 -6.67
CA ASN A 81 -6.34 3.60 -6.11
C ASN A 81 -7.41 3.11 -5.12
N TYR A 82 -7.80 3.92 -4.14
CA TYR A 82 -8.76 3.47 -3.13
C TYR A 82 -10.19 3.37 -3.66
N SER A 83 -10.61 4.26 -4.58
CA SER A 83 -11.91 4.12 -5.23
C SER A 83 -12.03 2.80 -6.00
N LEU A 84 -11.03 2.48 -6.83
CA LEU A 84 -11.03 1.25 -7.61
C LEU A 84 -10.83 0.01 -6.75
N PHE A 85 -9.99 0.10 -5.71
CA PHE A 85 -9.75 -1.01 -4.78
C PHE A 85 -11.03 -1.40 -4.02
N TYR A 86 -11.73 -0.45 -3.41
CA TYR A 86 -12.95 -0.75 -2.67
C TYR A 86 -14.08 -1.25 -3.56
N GLN A 87 -14.30 -0.63 -4.72
CA GLN A 87 -15.31 -1.10 -5.67
C GLN A 87 -14.96 -2.48 -6.25
N GLY A 88 -13.70 -2.69 -6.60
CA GLY A 88 -13.22 -3.99 -7.07
C GLY A 88 -13.42 -5.10 -6.04
N LEU A 89 -13.09 -4.85 -4.76
CA LEU A 89 -13.29 -5.83 -3.68
C LEU A 89 -14.76 -6.19 -3.45
N ASN A 90 -15.69 -5.28 -3.73
CA ASN A 90 -17.12 -5.58 -3.63
C ASN A 90 -17.60 -6.54 -4.73
N LEU A 91 -16.86 -6.66 -5.83
CA LEU A 91 -17.23 -7.47 -7.01
C LEU A 91 -16.53 -8.82 -7.05
N VAL A 92 -15.50 -9.04 -6.23
CA VAL A 92 -14.71 -10.29 -6.22
C VAL A 92 -14.71 -10.96 -4.85
N PRO A 93 -14.56 -12.30 -4.80
CA PRO A 93 -14.29 -12.99 -3.55
C PRO A 93 -13.03 -12.44 -2.87
N GLY A 94 -13.05 -12.33 -1.55
CA GLY A 94 -11.95 -11.73 -0.78
C GLY A 94 -10.57 -12.33 -1.07
N ALA A 95 -10.49 -13.67 -1.22
CA ALA A 95 -9.25 -14.36 -1.57
C ALA A 95 -8.72 -13.96 -2.95
N LEU A 96 -9.60 -13.86 -3.96
CA LEU A 96 -9.24 -13.44 -5.30
C LEU A 96 -8.77 -11.97 -5.30
N GLY A 97 -9.48 -11.10 -4.58
CA GLY A 97 -9.08 -9.70 -4.38
C GLY A 97 -7.69 -9.57 -3.75
N ALA A 98 -7.38 -10.39 -2.75
CA ALA A 98 -6.07 -10.42 -2.10
C ALA A 98 -4.95 -10.86 -3.06
N VAL A 99 -5.19 -11.87 -3.92
CA VAL A 99 -4.23 -12.29 -4.95
C VAL A 99 -3.97 -11.18 -5.96
N VAL A 100 -5.04 -10.59 -6.49
CA VAL A 100 -4.93 -9.52 -7.50
C VAL A 100 -4.23 -8.29 -6.93
N TYR A 101 -4.54 -7.90 -5.70
CA TYR A 101 -3.85 -6.80 -5.02
C TYR A 101 -2.41 -7.18 -4.66
N GLY A 102 -2.16 -8.43 -4.28
CA GLY A 102 -0.84 -8.98 -3.98
C GLY A 102 0.10 -9.00 -5.20
N ALA A 103 -0.43 -8.89 -6.42
CA ALA A 103 0.36 -8.71 -7.64
C ALA A 103 0.95 -7.28 -7.78
N GLN A 104 0.62 -6.34 -6.89
CA GLN A 104 1.09 -4.95 -6.93
C GLN A 104 2.62 -4.81 -7.11
N PRO A 105 3.49 -5.56 -6.40
CA PRO A 105 4.94 -5.45 -6.61
C PRO A 105 5.40 -5.77 -8.04
N LEU A 106 4.73 -6.72 -8.73
CA LEU A 106 5.01 -7.01 -10.15
C LEU A 106 4.66 -5.80 -11.02
N ILE A 107 3.45 -5.28 -10.87
CA ILE A 107 2.97 -4.14 -11.65
C ILE A 107 3.89 -2.93 -11.43
N ILE A 108 4.26 -2.65 -10.18
CA ILE A 108 5.18 -1.55 -9.84
C ILE A 108 6.56 -1.78 -10.49
N ALA A 109 7.07 -3.01 -10.48
CA ALA A 109 8.36 -3.30 -11.08
C ALA A 109 8.36 -3.11 -12.61
N VAL A 110 7.27 -3.50 -13.29
CA VAL A 110 7.09 -3.28 -14.73
C VAL A 110 6.97 -1.78 -15.04
N VAL A 111 6.09 -1.07 -14.34
CA VAL A 111 5.90 0.38 -14.53
C VAL A 111 7.18 1.15 -14.21
N ALA A 112 7.90 0.79 -13.15
CA ALA A 112 9.17 1.40 -12.82
C ALA A 112 10.22 1.16 -13.91
N ALA A 113 10.31 -0.05 -14.46
CA ALA A 113 11.25 -0.36 -15.54
C ALA A 113 10.96 0.42 -16.84
N VAL A 114 9.70 0.75 -17.09
CA VAL A 114 9.29 1.54 -18.27
C VAL A 114 9.52 3.04 -18.04
N LEU A 115 9.17 3.55 -16.86
CA LEU A 115 9.15 4.98 -16.59
C LEU A 115 10.44 5.52 -15.93
N HIS A 116 11.23 4.65 -15.29
CA HIS A 116 12.46 5.02 -14.58
C HIS A 116 13.67 4.32 -15.19
N LYS A 117 14.51 5.07 -15.92
CA LYS A 117 15.64 4.54 -16.70
C LYS A 117 16.62 3.65 -15.91
N ASP A 118 16.80 3.95 -14.61
CA ASP A 118 17.75 3.24 -13.76
C ASP A 118 17.13 2.05 -12.99
N ASP A 119 15.83 1.82 -13.13
CA ASP A 119 15.12 0.74 -12.42
C ASP A 119 14.75 -0.42 -13.34
N LYS A 120 15.78 -1.08 -13.89
CA LYS A 120 15.60 -2.19 -14.84
C LYS A 120 15.08 -3.47 -14.18
N LEU A 121 14.29 -4.23 -14.93
CA LEU A 121 13.89 -5.60 -14.57
C LEU A 121 15.07 -6.54 -14.77
N THR A 122 15.67 -6.99 -13.67
CA THR A 122 16.69 -8.03 -13.68
C THR A 122 16.05 -9.41 -13.55
N ARG A 123 16.73 -10.47 -14.05
CA ARG A 123 16.27 -11.87 -13.89
C ARG A 123 15.95 -12.19 -12.42
N LYS A 124 16.76 -11.69 -11.50
CA LYS A 124 16.57 -11.87 -10.07
C LYS A 124 15.27 -11.23 -9.56
N LYS A 125 14.97 -9.99 -9.98
CA LYS A 125 13.68 -9.33 -9.67
C LYS A 125 12.51 -10.16 -10.19
N ILE A 126 12.58 -10.61 -11.44
CA ILE A 126 11.51 -11.42 -12.06
C ILE A 126 11.28 -12.70 -11.27
N ILE A 127 12.33 -13.44 -10.94
CA ILE A 127 12.23 -14.67 -10.15
C ILE A 127 11.59 -14.38 -8.78
N THR A 128 12.07 -13.37 -8.05
CA THR A 128 11.51 -12.98 -6.75
C THR A 128 10.03 -12.62 -6.85
N ILE A 129 9.64 -11.90 -7.90
CA ILE A 129 8.24 -11.52 -8.14
C ILE A 129 7.38 -12.75 -8.41
N ILE A 130 7.84 -13.69 -9.25
CA ILE A 130 7.11 -14.94 -9.55
C ILE A 130 6.90 -15.75 -8.26
N PHE A 131 7.94 -15.96 -7.47
CA PHE A 131 7.83 -16.65 -6.19
C PHE A 131 6.94 -15.89 -5.20
N GLY A 132 7.05 -14.57 -5.13
CA GLY A 132 6.18 -13.75 -4.30
C GLY A 132 4.70 -13.92 -4.65
N ILE A 133 4.35 -13.85 -5.93
CA ILE A 133 2.97 -14.06 -6.42
C ILE A 133 2.51 -15.48 -6.15
N SER A 134 3.34 -16.50 -6.41
CA SER A 134 3.01 -17.89 -6.12
C SER A 134 2.69 -18.09 -4.64
N GLY A 135 3.46 -17.47 -3.74
CA GLY A 135 3.20 -17.49 -2.31
C GLY A 135 1.88 -16.79 -1.94
N VAL A 136 1.58 -15.62 -2.54
CA VAL A 136 0.29 -14.93 -2.33
C VAL A 136 -0.88 -15.79 -2.80
N ILE A 137 -0.75 -16.47 -3.96
CA ILE A 137 -1.77 -17.39 -4.46
C ILE A 137 -2.00 -18.52 -3.44
N LEU A 138 -0.94 -19.16 -2.93
CA LEU A 138 -1.07 -20.26 -1.95
C LEU A 138 -1.75 -19.78 -0.66
N ILE A 139 -1.37 -18.61 -0.13
CA ILE A 139 -2.03 -18.03 1.05
C ILE A 139 -3.52 -17.82 0.80
N SER A 140 -3.90 -17.35 -0.38
CA SER A 140 -5.27 -17.03 -0.71
C SER A 140 -6.14 -18.26 -0.99
N VAL A 141 -5.56 -19.28 -1.62
CA VAL A 141 -6.25 -20.56 -1.87
C VAL A 141 -6.48 -21.33 -0.57
N GLY A 142 -5.52 -21.31 0.37
CA GLY A 142 -5.66 -21.91 1.68
C GLY A 142 -6.80 -21.32 2.52
N ARG A 143 -7.21 -20.09 2.24
CA ARG A 143 -8.27 -19.41 2.99
C ARG A 143 -9.68 -19.52 2.40
N GLN A 144 -9.81 -19.73 1.09
CA GLN A 144 -11.11 -19.83 0.42
C GLN A 144 -11.00 -20.56 -0.92
N ALA A 145 -12.01 -21.37 -1.26
CA ALA A 145 -12.09 -22.02 -2.57
C ALA A 145 -12.27 -20.98 -3.70
N PHE A 146 -11.42 -21.06 -4.70
CA PHE A 146 -11.53 -20.26 -5.93
C PHE A 146 -12.75 -20.71 -6.75
N LYS A 147 -13.70 -19.82 -6.95
CA LYS A 147 -14.74 -19.98 -7.98
C LYS A 147 -14.72 -18.73 -8.84
N LEU A 148 -14.09 -18.79 -10.00
CA LEU A 148 -14.20 -17.76 -11.05
C LEU A 148 -15.47 -18.06 -11.85
N GLY A 149 -16.38 -17.12 -12.00
CA GLY A 149 -17.62 -17.41 -12.72
C GLY A 149 -18.44 -16.27 -13.30
N THR A 150 -18.18 -15.02 -12.99
CA THR A 150 -19.05 -13.95 -13.47
C THR A 150 -18.32 -12.82 -14.20
N ALA A 151 -18.99 -12.16 -15.17
CA ALA A 151 -18.45 -10.97 -15.84
C ALA A 151 -18.16 -9.82 -14.83
N LEU A 152 -18.92 -9.74 -13.74
CA LEU A 152 -18.70 -8.76 -12.68
C LEU A 152 -17.39 -8.99 -11.92
N GLU A 153 -17.00 -10.24 -11.69
CA GLU A 153 -15.70 -10.56 -11.09
C GLU A 153 -14.55 -10.11 -11.97
N LEU A 154 -14.65 -10.28 -13.30
CA LEU A 154 -13.65 -9.78 -14.23
C LEU A 154 -13.55 -8.25 -14.15
N VAL A 155 -14.65 -7.52 -14.06
CA VAL A 155 -14.66 -6.08 -13.86
C VAL A 155 -13.96 -5.71 -12.54
N GLY A 156 -14.26 -6.42 -11.45
CA GLY A 156 -13.61 -6.23 -10.15
C GLY A 156 -12.10 -6.44 -10.21
N ILE A 157 -11.64 -7.49 -10.88
CA ILE A 157 -10.21 -7.75 -11.12
C ILE A 157 -9.57 -6.58 -11.88
N MET A 158 -10.17 -6.14 -12.98
CA MET A 158 -9.66 -5.02 -13.78
C MET A 158 -9.61 -3.71 -12.99
N MET A 159 -10.58 -3.45 -12.12
CA MET A 159 -10.56 -2.29 -11.23
C MET A 159 -9.37 -2.34 -10.27
N ILE A 160 -9.14 -3.48 -9.60
CA ILE A 160 -8.01 -3.64 -8.67
C ILE A 160 -6.66 -3.50 -9.41
N LEU A 161 -6.52 -4.11 -10.59
CA LEU A 161 -5.30 -4.00 -11.40
C LEU A 161 -5.05 -2.54 -11.83
N THR A 162 -6.08 -1.82 -12.24
CA THR A 162 -5.98 -0.39 -12.60
C THR A 162 -5.58 0.45 -11.39
N GLY A 163 -6.12 0.18 -10.21
CA GLY A 163 -5.68 0.79 -8.95
C GLY A 163 -4.20 0.53 -8.64
N ASN A 164 -3.74 -0.70 -8.86
CA ASN A 164 -2.33 -1.07 -8.72
C ASN A 164 -1.42 -0.32 -9.72
N ILE A 165 -1.87 -0.11 -10.97
CA ILE A 165 -1.14 0.70 -11.97
C ILE A 165 -1.07 2.16 -11.51
N ALA A 166 -2.18 2.73 -11.01
CA ALA A 166 -2.19 4.10 -10.50
C ALA A 166 -1.19 4.28 -9.35
N THR A 167 -1.17 3.34 -8.40
CA THR A 167 -0.16 3.31 -7.32
C THR A 167 1.27 3.19 -7.87
N ALA A 168 1.49 2.35 -8.87
CA ALA A 168 2.80 2.18 -9.47
C ALA A 168 3.32 3.47 -10.11
N VAL A 169 2.49 4.14 -10.90
CA VAL A 169 2.81 5.45 -11.50
C VAL A 169 3.09 6.49 -10.40
N SER A 170 2.26 6.54 -9.36
CA SER A 170 2.46 7.45 -8.23
C SER A 170 3.80 7.23 -7.53
N ASN A 171 4.18 5.97 -7.26
CA ASN A 171 5.47 5.64 -6.64
C ASN A 171 6.66 6.11 -7.50
N VAL A 172 6.56 5.99 -8.83
CA VAL A 172 7.58 6.48 -9.75
C VAL A 172 7.62 8.00 -9.75
N ILE A 173 6.46 8.69 -9.77
CA ILE A 173 6.39 10.16 -9.67
C ILE A 173 7.06 10.62 -8.38
N ILE A 174 6.76 10.01 -7.24
CA ILE A 174 7.38 10.35 -5.95
C ILE A 174 8.90 10.18 -6.03
N SER A 175 9.39 9.09 -6.58
CA SER A 175 10.82 8.83 -6.69
C SER A 175 11.57 9.82 -7.58
N ILE A 176 10.96 10.25 -8.71
CA ILE A 176 11.64 11.06 -9.72
C ILE A 176 11.36 12.56 -9.52
N ARG A 177 10.10 12.93 -9.21
CA ARG A 177 9.61 14.31 -9.30
C ARG A 177 9.41 15.00 -7.97
N SER A 178 9.54 14.30 -6.84
CA SER A 178 9.27 14.88 -5.52
C SER A 178 10.53 15.15 -4.69
N LYS A 179 11.70 15.26 -5.30
CA LYS A 179 12.97 15.47 -4.59
C LYS A 179 13.01 16.82 -3.86
N ASP A 180 12.33 17.82 -4.38
CA ASP A 180 12.29 19.18 -3.86
C ASP A 180 11.13 19.42 -2.87
N ILE A 181 10.32 18.40 -2.61
CA ILE A 181 9.23 18.49 -1.64
C ILE A 181 9.51 17.64 -0.41
N ASN A 182 9.30 18.23 0.77
CA ASN A 182 9.42 17.50 2.02
C ASN A 182 8.46 16.28 2.04
N PRO A 183 8.92 15.05 2.34
CA PRO A 183 8.08 13.85 2.31
C PRO A 183 6.88 13.93 3.26
N PHE A 184 7.00 14.61 4.40
CA PHE A 184 5.88 14.82 5.32
C PHE A 184 4.85 15.82 4.77
N VAL A 185 5.30 16.85 4.03
CA VAL A 185 4.39 17.78 3.35
C VAL A 185 3.63 17.03 2.25
N LEU A 186 4.32 16.23 1.44
CA LEU A 186 3.70 15.45 0.37
C LEU A 186 2.70 14.43 0.92
N SER A 187 3.07 13.66 1.96
CA SER A 187 2.17 12.67 2.55
C SER A 187 0.96 13.31 3.24
N SER A 188 1.18 14.37 4.05
CA SER A 188 0.11 15.11 4.71
C SER A 188 -0.89 15.68 3.70
N SER A 189 -0.41 16.44 2.71
CA SER A 189 -1.27 17.07 1.71
C SER A 189 -2.00 16.04 0.84
N SER A 190 -1.32 14.99 0.39
CA SER A 190 -1.93 13.95 -0.45
C SER A 190 -3.02 13.18 0.29
N LEU A 191 -2.79 12.81 1.55
CA LEU A 191 -3.80 12.15 2.38
C LEU A 191 -4.97 13.08 2.68
N PHE A 192 -4.70 14.33 3.08
CA PHE A 192 -5.73 15.29 3.44
C PHE A 192 -6.63 15.63 2.26
N PHE A 193 -6.08 16.05 1.13
CA PHE A 193 -6.88 16.39 -0.05
C PHE A 193 -7.53 15.15 -0.68
N GLY A 194 -6.82 14.02 -0.71
CA GLY A 194 -7.39 12.75 -1.18
C GLY A 194 -8.55 12.29 -0.30
N GLY A 195 -8.43 12.44 1.02
CA GLY A 195 -9.49 12.16 1.97
C GLY A 195 -10.72 13.04 1.75
N ILE A 196 -10.52 14.35 1.52
CA ILE A 196 -11.63 15.27 1.19
C ILE A 196 -12.33 14.82 -0.09
N ILE A 197 -11.59 14.51 -1.14
CA ILE A 197 -12.18 14.08 -2.43
C ILE A 197 -12.98 12.78 -2.24
N LEU A 198 -12.44 11.77 -1.55
CA LEU A 198 -13.16 10.51 -1.27
C LEU A 198 -14.42 10.77 -0.44
N TYR A 199 -14.34 11.62 0.58
CA TYR A 199 -15.51 11.98 1.38
C TYR A 199 -16.58 12.69 0.54
N LEU A 200 -16.20 13.63 -0.33
CA LEU A 200 -17.13 14.30 -1.23
C LEU A 200 -17.76 13.34 -2.25
N ILE A 201 -16.99 12.36 -2.76
CA ILE A 201 -17.52 11.31 -3.63
C ILE A 201 -18.56 10.46 -2.88
N SER A 202 -18.36 10.20 -1.58
CA SER A 202 -19.29 9.39 -0.79
C SER A 202 -20.69 10.00 -0.70
N ILE A 203 -20.80 11.32 -0.68
CA ILE A 203 -22.09 12.02 -0.47
C ILE A 203 -23.16 11.62 -1.51
N PRO A 204 -22.90 11.66 -2.83
CA PRO A 204 -23.90 11.25 -3.83
C PRO A 204 -23.99 9.73 -4.06
N VAL A 205 -23.00 8.94 -3.60
CA VAL A 205 -22.87 7.51 -3.99
C VAL A 205 -23.23 6.56 -2.86
N GLU A 206 -23.13 7.01 -1.60
CA GLU A 206 -23.29 6.18 -0.41
C GLU A 206 -24.40 6.70 0.50
N ALA A 207 -25.12 5.77 1.14
CA ALA A 207 -26.22 6.11 2.06
C ALA A 207 -25.77 6.65 3.44
N GLY A 208 -24.48 6.73 3.69
CA GLY A 208 -23.92 7.14 4.99
C GLY A 208 -23.83 6.00 6.02
N PRO A 209 -23.66 6.32 7.31
CA PRO A 209 -23.47 5.32 8.36
C PRO A 209 -24.73 4.46 8.55
N LYS A 210 -24.51 3.19 8.89
CA LYS A 210 -25.58 2.18 9.05
C LYS A 210 -26.32 2.31 10.41
N GLY A 211 -26.05 3.34 11.20
CA GLY A 211 -26.62 3.56 12.51
C GLY A 211 -25.69 4.37 13.43
N PRO A 212 -25.92 4.35 14.75
CA PRO A 212 -25.05 5.01 15.73
C PRO A 212 -23.63 4.45 15.65
N LEU A 213 -22.62 5.33 15.67
CA LEU A 213 -21.21 4.96 15.61
C LEU A 213 -20.68 4.68 17.02
N PRO A 214 -20.41 3.41 17.40
CA PRO A 214 -19.95 3.04 18.73
C PRO A 214 -18.49 3.45 18.97
N VAL A 215 -18.05 3.44 20.22
CA VAL A 215 -16.66 3.76 20.61
C VAL A 215 -15.65 2.90 19.85
N LYS A 216 -15.97 1.62 19.59
CA LYS A 216 -15.13 0.70 18.82
C LYS A 216 -14.83 1.24 17.40
N TYR A 217 -15.82 1.84 16.73
CA TYR A 217 -15.61 2.47 15.42
C TYR A 217 -14.59 3.62 15.50
N TRP A 218 -14.70 4.48 16.50
CA TRP A 218 -13.80 5.63 16.64
C TRP A 218 -12.37 5.21 17.00
N LEU A 219 -12.20 4.20 17.84
CA LEU A 219 -10.89 3.64 18.16
C LEU A 219 -10.23 3.02 16.93
N ASP A 220 -11.01 2.27 16.14
CA ASP A 220 -10.55 1.66 14.90
C ASP A 220 -10.17 2.72 13.84
N LEU A 221 -11.03 3.74 13.68
CA LEU A 221 -10.76 4.88 12.80
C LEU A 221 -9.47 5.62 13.18
N LEU A 222 -9.26 5.87 14.48
CA LEU A 222 -8.04 6.54 14.98
C LEU A 222 -6.80 5.67 14.74
N TRP A 223 -6.89 4.35 14.99
CA TRP A 223 -5.80 3.42 14.69
C TRP A 223 -5.44 3.45 13.21
N LEU A 224 -6.43 3.30 12.32
CA LEU A 224 -6.22 3.33 10.88
C LEU A 224 -5.67 4.68 10.40
N SER A 225 -6.09 5.77 11.01
CA SER A 225 -5.58 7.11 10.69
C SER A 225 -4.12 7.27 11.09
N PHE A 226 -3.75 6.84 12.30
CA PHE A 226 -2.37 6.82 12.78
C PHE A 226 -1.49 5.93 11.92
N MET A 227 -1.96 4.71 11.63
CA MET A 227 -1.26 3.76 10.79
C MET A 227 -0.99 4.34 9.39
N ALA A 228 -2.01 4.92 8.75
CA ALA A 228 -1.84 5.52 7.43
C ALA A 228 -0.89 6.72 7.46
N ALA A 229 -1.03 7.64 8.43
CA ALA A 229 -0.12 8.76 8.62
C ALA A 229 1.33 8.31 8.71
N THR A 230 1.60 7.31 9.55
CA THR A 230 2.95 6.80 9.77
C THR A 230 3.50 6.04 8.56
N ALA A 231 2.73 5.08 8.04
CA ALA A 231 3.19 4.24 6.94
C ALA A 231 3.43 5.02 5.64
N PHE A 232 2.52 5.93 5.26
CA PHE A 232 2.71 6.76 4.06
C PHE A 232 3.87 7.75 4.21
N SER A 233 4.05 8.34 5.39
CA SER A 233 5.19 9.24 5.65
C SER A 233 6.52 8.50 5.54
N ILE A 234 6.63 7.31 6.11
CA ILE A 234 7.80 6.45 5.96
C ILE A 234 8.01 6.10 4.49
N TRP A 235 6.97 5.63 3.81
CA TRP A 235 7.06 5.16 2.42
C TRP A 235 7.48 6.25 1.45
N PHE A 236 6.88 7.44 1.53
CA PHE A 236 7.24 8.57 0.68
C PHE A 236 8.68 9.02 0.93
N LYS A 237 9.10 9.07 2.20
CA LYS A 237 10.50 9.36 2.54
C LYS A 237 11.47 8.31 1.97
N LEU A 238 11.09 7.03 1.94
CA LEU A 238 11.90 5.96 1.35
C LEU A 238 11.99 6.07 -0.17
N LEU A 239 10.88 6.36 -0.84
CA LEU A 239 10.82 6.55 -2.29
C LEU A 239 11.65 7.75 -2.78
N GLN A 240 11.80 8.78 -1.94
CA GLN A 240 12.60 9.98 -2.24
C GLN A 240 14.10 9.80 -1.96
N ARG A 241 14.51 8.69 -1.29
CA ARG A 241 15.93 8.47 -0.98
C ARG A 241 16.75 8.26 -2.25
N PRO A 242 17.91 8.95 -2.37
CA PRO A 242 18.86 8.69 -3.46
C PRO A 242 19.29 7.22 -3.50
N GLY A 243 19.35 6.64 -4.70
CA GLY A 243 19.76 5.25 -4.93
C GLY A 243 18.74 4.18 -4.57
N VAL A 244 17.56 4.53 -4.05
CA VAL A 244 16.47 3.58 -3.81
C VAL A 244 15.71 3.35 -5.11
N LYS A 245 15.70 2.10 -5.56
CA LYS A 245 14.92 1.68 -6.71
C LYS A 245 13.48 1.39 -6.30
N VAL A 246 12.52 1.94 -7.04
CA VAL A 246 11.08 1.80 -6.75
C VAL A 246 10.67 0.33 -6.76
N SER A 247 11.13 -0.44 -7.74
CA SER A 247 10.83 -1.86 -7.83
C SER A 247 11.36 -2.65 -6.64
N GLU A 248 12.61 -2.40 -6.23
CA GLU A 248 13.22 -3.09 -5.09
C GLU A 248 12.53 -2.77 -3.77
N LEU A 249 12.23 -1.49 -3.54
CA LEU A 249 11.51 -1.09 -2.33
C LEU A 249 10.13 -1.78 -2.24
N ASN A 250 9.41 -1.86 -3.36
CA ASN A 250 8.08 -2.44 -3.37
C ASN A 250 8.04 -3.97 -3.21
N LEU A 251 9.15 -4.70 -3.39
CA LEU A 251 9.20 -6.13 -3.07
C LEU A 251 8.91 -6.41 -1.58
N TRP A 252 9.25 -5.47 -0.69
CA TRP A 252 8.93 -5.61 0.74
C TRP A 252 7.43 -5.70 1.03
N LYS A 253 6.57 -5.21 0.13
CA LYS A 253 5.11 -5.34 0.26
C LYS A 253 4.61 -6.78 0.27
N PHE A 254 5.40 -7.75 -0.19
CA PHE A 254 5.08 -9.17 -0.04
C PHE A 254 5.04 -9.63 1.43
N ILE A 255 5.63 -8.89 2.35
CA ILE A 255 5.49 -9.14 3.80
C ILE A 255 4.04 -8.94 4.26
N THR A 256 3.32 -8.01 3.65
CA THR A 256 1.95 -7.64 4.07
C THR A 256 0.97 -8.83 4.08
N PRO A 257 0.84 -9.65 3.03
CA PRO A 257 -0.02 -10.84 3.10
C PRO A 257 0.46 -11.89 4.09
N VAL A 258 1.79 -12.03 4.29
CA VAL A 258 2.37 -12.96 5.26
C VAL A 258 1.99 -12.58 6.69
N THR A 259 2.27 -11.33 7.07
CA THR A 259 1.96 -10.83 8.41
C THR A 259 0.46 -10.63 8.63
N GLY A 260 -0.27 -10.26 7.58
CA GLY A 260 -1.73 -10.17 7.62
C GLY A 260 -2.41 -11.52 7.89
N ALA A 261 -1.89 -12.61 7.31
CA ALA A 261 -2.37 -13.96 7.61
C ALA A 261 -2.09 -14.35 9.07
N GLY A 262 -0.87 -14.10 9.55
CA GLY A 262 -0.52 -14.39 10.95
C GLY A 262 -1.35 -13.59 11.95
N LEU A 263 -1.58 -12.31 11.70
CA LEU A 263 -2.45 -11.47 12.54
C LEU A 263 -3.91 -11.95 12.53
N SER A 264 -4.40 -12.42 11.38
CA SER A 264 -5.75 -12.95 11.26
C SER A 264 -5.95 -14.17 12.17
N TRP A 265 -5.02 -15.10 12.22
CA TRP A 265 -5.07 -16.26 13.11
C TRP A 265 -5.07 -15.90 14.60
N LEU A 266 -4.50 -14.74 14.96
CA LEU A 266 -4.47 -14.28 16.35
C LEU A 266 -5.73 -13.50 16.75
N ILE A 267 -6.40 -12.85 15.80
CA ILE A 267 -7.46 -11.86 16.09
C ILE A 267 -8.85 -12.38 15.71
N VAL A 268 -8.93 -13.19 14.64
CA VAL A 268 -10.23 -13.66 14.12
C VAL A 268 -10.54 -15.04 14.69
N PRO A 269 -11.63 -15.18 15.48
CA PRO A 269 -12.10 -16.50 15.91
C PRO A 269 -12.33 -17.41 14.68
N ASP A 270 -12.05 -18.69 14.83
CA ASP A 270 -12.25 -19.72 13.79
C ASP A 270 -11.29 -19.67 12.59
N GLU A 271 -10.32 -18.75 12.54
CA GLU A 271 -9.22 -18.79 11.57
C GLU A 271 -8.01 -19.54 12.17
N HIS A 272 -7.60 -20.63 11.51
CA HIS A 272 -6.46 -21.45 11.94
C HIS A 272 -5.35 -21.53 10.88
N PRO A 273 -4.10 -21.81 11.29
CA PRO A 273 -3.01 -22.05 10.36
C PRO A 273 -3.30 -23.25 9.44
N GLU A 274 -3.24 -23.01 8.12
CA GLU A 274 -3.38 -24.06 7.11
C GLU A 274 -2.06 -24.27 6.37
N TRP A 275 -1.78 -25.51 5.99
CA TRP A 275 -0.52 -25.88 5.33
C TRP A 275 -0.25 -25.10 4.05
N LEU A 276 -1.28 -24.82 3.24
CA LEU A 276 -1.14 -24.03 2.02
C LEU A 276 -0.75 -22.59 2.36
N THR A 277 -1.37 -21.99 3.37
CA THR A 277 -1.05 -20.63 3.84
C THR A 277 0.38 -20.56 4.37
N ILE A 278 0.79 -21.52 5.21
CA ILE A 278 2.16 -21.61 5.76
C ILE A 278 3.19 -21.76 4.62
N SER A 279 2.92 -22.65 3.67
CA SER A 279 3.81 -22.86 2.51
C SER A 279 3.97 -21.61 1.68
N GLY A 280 2.89 -20.86 1.43
CA GLY A 280 2.93 -19.56 0.75
C GLY A 280 3.76 -18.53 1.50
N MET A 281 3.62 -18.45 2.83
CA MET A 281 4.42 -17.56 3.69
C MET A 281 5.92 -17.91 3.62
N ILE A 282 6.28 -19.20 3.66
CA ILE A 282 7.66 -19.66 3.53
C ILE A 282 8.24 -19.26 2.17
N ILE A 283 7.51 -19.50 1.07
CA ILE A 283 7.96 -19.17 -0.29
C ILE A 283 8.25 -17.66 -0.41
N ILE A 284 7.35 -16.79 0.07
CA ILE A 284 7.54 -15.35 0.07
C ILE A 284 8.79 -14.97 0.87
N THR A 285 8.91 -15.48 2.09
CA THR A 285 10.01 -15.14 2.99
C THR A 285 11.35 -15.56 2.40
N VAL A 286 11.46 -16.79 1.90
CA VAL A 286 12.66 -17.31 1.26
C VAL A 286 13.03 -16.50 0.01
N SER A 287 12.05 -16.16 -0.83
CA SER A 287 12.31 -15.37 -2.05
C SER A 287 12.88 -13.97 -1.73
N LEU A 288 12.36 -13.30 -0.70
CA LEU A 288 12.88 -12.02 -0.24
C LEU A 288 14.28 -12.13 0.34
N ILE A 289 14.53 -13.14 1.19
CA ILE A 289 15.85 -13.37 1.78
C ILE A 289 16.89 -13.61 0.68
N LEU A 290 16.60 -14.50 -0.29
CA LEU A 290 17.49 -14.80 -1.40
C LEU A 290 17.75 -13.56 -2.27
N TYR A 291 16.73 -12.73 -2.51
CA TYR A 291 16.91 -11.48 -3.26
C TYR A 291 17.89 -10.53 -2.57
N TYR A 292 17.73 -10.31 -1.25
CA TYR A 292 18.51 -9.30 -0.54
C TYR A 292 19.86 -9.81 -0.01
N ARG A 293 20.03 -11.12 0.16
CA ARG A 293 21.30 -11.73 0.64
C ARG A 293 22.49 -11.38 -0.27
N ASP A 294 22.35 -11.58 -1.58
CA ASP A 294 23.45 -11.37 -2.52
C ASP A 294 23.66 -9.88 -2.88
N THR A 295 22.71 -9.02 -2.61
CA THR A 295 22.88 -7.58 -2.86
C THR A 295 23.91 -6.95 -1.90
N LYS A 296 24.26 -7.63 -0.81
CA LYS A 296 25.38 -7.23 0.08
C LYS A 296 26.75 -7.51 -0.52
N VAL A 297 26.88 -8.52 -1.38
CA VAL A 297 28.17 -8.94 -1.95
C VAL A 297 28.65 -7.98 -3.04
N VAL A 298 27.72 -7.46 -3.87
CA VAL A 298 28.06 -6.56 -4.98
C VAL A 298 28.58 -5.20 -4.48
N THR A 299 28.09 -4.71 -3.35
CA THR A 299 28.51 -3.40 -2.80
C THR A 299 29.90 -3.43 -2.13
N LEU A 300 30.45 -4.59 -1.83
CA LEU A 300 31.80 -4.74 -1.27
C LEU A 300 32.86 -4.83 -2.38
N VAL A 301 32.49 -5.17 -3.60
CA VAL A 301 33.44 -5.30 -4.73
C VAL A 301 33.60 -3.98 -5.49
N GLU A 302 32.65 -3.05 -5.42
CA GLU A 302 32.75 -1.71 -6.04
C GLU A 302 33.49 -0.67 -5.19
N ASN A 303 33.93 -1.03 -3.98
CA ASN A 303 34.70 -0.17 -3.06
C ASN A 303 36.13 -0.69 -2.79
N ILE A 304 36.67 -1.57 -3.64
CA ILE A 304 38.10 -1.95 -3.71
C ILE A 304 38.63 -1.47 -5.07
#